data_d81842519899171074bf2443dd1be1da
#
_entry.id   d81842519899171074bf2443dd1be1da
#
_cell.length_a   1.000
_cell.length_b   1.000
_cell.length_c   1.000
_cell.angle_alpha   90.00
_cell.angle_beta   90.00
_cell.angle_gamma   90.00
#
_symmetry.space_group_name_H-M   'P 1'
#
loop_
_entity.id
_entity.type
_entity.pdbx_description
1 polymer ?
#
loop_
_entity_poly.entity_id
_entity_poly.type
_entity_poly.pdbx_seq_one_letter_code
_entity_poly.pdbx_strand_id
1 'polypeptide(L)'
;MKKYFWVGICGILAAFAPLASADSASGTTTVSVTVGPEASLTVDTATTSLTTTGTVFNDYTGTTNLTYKIRTSTGSGTGSITAQVQADFAANGPSVASGDLTYTCTVSSPGSACSQQTASTSAATPVATFGADAHSADTGNSASTTWTLKNRPQIKTGTYSVTVTYTISAT
;
A
#
# COMPACT_ATOMS: atom_id res chain seq x y z
N MET A 1 -96.18 60.61 -15.62
CA MET A 1 -95.68 59.36 -15.03
C MET A 1 -94.24 59.12 -15.59
N LYS A 2 -93.19 59.37 -14.76
CA LYS A 2 -91.80 59.15 -15.17
C LYS A 2 -91.35 57.88 -14.54
N LYS A 3 -90.90 56.88 -15.34
CA LYS A 3 -90.31 55.63 -14.90
C LYS A 3 -88.82 55.79 -14.86
N TYR A 4 -88.20 55.66 -13.72
CA TYR A 4 -86.77 55.66 -13.56
C TYR A 4 -86.26 54.17 -13.67
N PHE A 5 -85.36 53.92 -14.61
CA PHE A 5 -84.69 52.64 -14.84
C PHE A 5 -83.34 52.67 -14.08
N TRP A 6 -83.20 51.80 -13.13
CA TRP A 6 -81.94 51.60 -12.37
C TRP A 6 -81.12 50.55 -13.07
N VAL A 7 -79.98 50.98 -13.57
CA VAL A 7 -78.98 50.02 -14.10
C VAL A 7 -77.97 49.73 -13.00
N GLY A 8 -78.00 48.53 -12.49
CA GLY A 8 -77.02 48.01 -11.50
C GLY A 8 -75.71 47.64 -12.19
N ILE A 9 -74.67 48.39 -11.86
CA ILE A 9 -73.28 48.01 -12.26
C ILE A 9 -72.76 46.98 -11.34
N CYS A 10 -72.62 45.74 -11.85
CA CYS A 10 -71.99 44.63 -11.14
C CYS A 10 -70.49 44.79 -11.28
N GLY A 11 -69.80 45.34 -10.25
CA GLY A 11 -68.34 45.41 -10.20
C GLY A 11 -67.72 44.05 -9.93
N ILE A 12 -67.01 43.52 -10.92
CA ILE A 12 -66.19 42.32 -10.75
C ILE A 12 -64.93 42.73 -10.01
N LEU A 13 -64.84 42.39 -8.74
CA LEU A 13 -63.61 42.50 -7.96
C LEU A 13 -62.68 41.31 -8.37
N ALA A 14 -61.74 41.57 -9.25
CA ALA A 14 -60.67 40.60 -9.52
C ALA A 14 -59.70 40.61 -8.33
N ALA A 15 -59.75 39.57 -7.52
CA ALA A 15 -58.76 39.36 -6.48
C ALA A 15 -57.42 38.91 -7.12
N PHE A 16 -56.47 39.83 -7.19
CA PHE A 16 -55.10 39.49 -7.49
C PHE A 16 -54.51 38.79 -6.26
N ALA A 17 -54.43 37.46 -6.31
CA ALA A 17 -53.63 36.71 -5.35
C ALA A 17 -52.13 37.02 -5.63
N PRO A 18 -51.36 37.47 -4.63
CA PRO A 18 -49.93 37.63 -4.80
C PRO A 18 -49.34 36.27 -5.11
N LEU A 19 -48.62 36.12 -6.23
CA LEU A 19 -47.78 34.96 -6.49
C LEU A 19 -46.71 34.96 -5.41
N ALA A 20 -46.79 34.01 -4.50
CA ALA A 20 -45.73 33.78 -3.54
C ALA A 20 -44.49 33.29 -4.33
N SER A 21 -43.54 34.19 -4.50
CA SER A 21 -42.21 33.79 -4.99
C SER A 21 -41.58 32.85 -3.96
N ALA A 22 -41.32 31.62 -4.34
CA ALA A 22 -40.52 30.72 -3.51
C ALA A 22 -39.10 31.29 -3.47
N ASP A 23 -38.76 31.93 -2.35
CA ASP A 23 -37.40 32.41 -2.12
C ASP A 23 -36.53 31.21 -1.82
N SER A 24 -35.51 30.91 -2.68
CA SER A 24 -34.56 29.86 -2.44
C SER A 24 -33.37 30.44 -1.65
N ALA A 25 -33.17 29.96 -0.43
CA ALA A 25 -31.99 30.27 0.36
C ALA A 25 -30.92 29.19 0.14
N SER A 26 -29.70 29.63 -0.19
CA SER A 26 -28.53 28.74 -0.29
C SER A 26 -27.51 29.12 0.78
N GLY A 27 -26.89 28.11 1.36
CA GLY A 27 -25.77 28.27 2.29
C GLY A 27 -24.54 27.52 1.76
N THR A 28 -23.35 28.00 2.07
CA THR A 28 -22.08 27.36 1.73
C THR A 28 -21.37 26.91 3.00
N THR A 29 -20.66 25.78 2.91
CA THR A 29 -19.74 25.31 3.93
C THR A 29 -18.43 24.92 3.27
N THR A 30 -17.32 25.06 4.00
CA THR A 30 -16.00 24.56 3.56
C THR A 30 -15.76 23.21 4.22
N VAL A 31 -15.48 22.19 3.39
CA VAL A 31 -15.02 20.89 3.88
C VAL A 31 -13.52 20.80 3.63
N SER A 32 -12.74 20.60 4.67
CA SER A 32 -11.28 20.50 4.60
C SER A 32 -10.79 19.18 5.15
N VAL A 33 -9.69 18.68 4.61
CA VAL A 33 -8.99 17.47 5.06
C VAL A 33 -7.49 17.70 4.99
N THR A 34 -6.75 17.16 5.96
CA THR A 34 -5.29 17.10 5.93
C THR A 34 -4.89 15.65 5.62
N VAL A 35 -4.11 15.46 4.57
CA VAL A 35 -3.65 14.13 4.12
C VAL A 35 -2.15 14.03 4.44
N GLY A 36 -1.80 13.11 5.36
CA GLY A 36 -0.42 12.87 5.79
C GLY A 36 0.22 11.65 5.11
N PRO A 37 1.51 11.37 5.43
CA PRO A 37 2.18 10.15 4.99
C PRO A 37 1.52 8.91 5.59
N GLU A 38 1.52 7.82 4.82
CA GLU A 38 0.87 6.57 5.23
C GLU A 38 1.47 5.40 4.45
N ALA A 39 1.53 4.21 5.07
CA ALA A 39 2.01 3.01 4.42
C ALA A 39 1.30 1.76 4.91
N SER A 40 1.13 0.78 4.00
CA SER A 40 0.64 -0.56 4.32
C SER A 40 1.39 -1.60 3.51
N LEU A 41 1.55 -2.80 4.06
CA LEU A 41 2.26 -3.92 3.45
C LEU A 41 1.50 -5.22 3.69
N THR A 42 1.36 -6.01 2.65
CA THR A 42 0.83 -7.37 2.69
C THR A 42 1.89 -8.34 2.16
N VAL A 43 2.13 -9.43 2.87
CA VAL A 43 2.96 -10.55 2.39
C VAL A 43 2.01 -11.53 1.71
N ASP A 44 2.04 -11.56 0.38
CA ASP A 44 1.09 -12.36 -0.42
C ASP A 44 1.49 -13.85 -0.42
N THR A 45 2.78 -14.15 -0.22
CA THR A 45 3.32 -15.50 -0.15
C THR A 45 3.54 -15.89 1.31
N ALA A 46 2.57 -16.52 1.94
CA ALA A 46 2.63 -16.90 3.36
C ALA A 46 3.78 -17.86 3.69
N THR A 47 4.16 -18.72 2.73
CA THR A 47 5.30 -19.65 2.86
C THR A 47 6.08 -19.68 1.55
N THR A 48 7.36 -19.33 1.59
CA THR A 48 8.27 -19.44 0.45
C THR A 48 9.07 -20.73 0.55
N SER A 49 8.78 -21.66 -0.34
CA SER A 49 9.57 -22.89 -0.47
C SER A 49 10.76 -22.63 -1.38
N LEU A 50 11.97 -22.92 -0.90
CA LEU A 50 13.19 -22.83 -1.70
C LEU A 50 13.45 -24.17 -2.37
N THR A 51 13.63 -24.17 -3.68
CA THR A 51 13.87 -25.35 -4.51
C THR A 51 15.15 -25.17 -5.33
N THR A 52 15.79 -26.27 -5.70
CA THR A 52 16.94 -26.27 -6.62
C THR A 52 16.53 -26.86 -7.96
N THR A 53 17.06 -26.31 -9.03
CA THR A 53 16.86 -26.83 -10.40
C THR A 53 18.07 -27.60 -10.91
N GLY A 54 19.16 -27.65 -10.13
CA GLY A 54 20.40 -28.30 -10.50
C GLY A 54 20.55 -29.74 -10.01
N THR A 55 21.63 -30.37 -10.44
CA THR A 55 21.88 -31.81 -10.16
C THR A 55 22.75 -32.07 -8.95
N VAL A 56 23.71 -31.19 -8.63
CA VAL A 56 24.67 -31.40 -7.53
C VAL A 56 24.96 -30.06 -6.85
N PHE A 57 24.60 -29.94 -5.59
CA PHE A 57 24.88 -28.81 -4.71
C PHE A 57 24.58 -27.41 -5.31
N ASN A 58 23.60 -27.30 -6.23
CA ASN A 58 23.13 -26.02 -6.68
C ASN A 58 22.32 -25.33 -5.58
N ASP A 59 22.43 -24.00 -5.53
CA ASP A 59 21.73 -23.20 -4.55
C ASP A 59 20.21 -23.35 -4.69
N TYR A 60 19.52 -23.23 -3.56
CA TYR A 60 18.05 -23.23 -3.52
C TYR A 60 17.54 -21.81 -3.76
N THR A 61 16.48 -21.68 -4.54
CA THR A 61 15.85 -20.39 -4.82
C THR A 61 14.34 -20.42 -4.60
N GLY A 62 13.77 -19.28 -4.27
CA GLY A 62 12.32 -19.10 -4.11
C GLY A 62 11.96 -17.63 -3.97
N THR A 63 10.72 -17.27 -4.28
CA THR A 63 10.28 -15.87 -4.31
C THR A 63 9.14 -15.64 -3.33
N THR A 64 9.27 -14.59 -2.51
CA THR A 64 8.21 -14.04 -1.68
C THR A 64 7.63 -12.82 -2.39
N ASN A 65 6.33 -12.81 -2.61
CA ASN A 65 5.61 -11.69 -3.21
C ASN A 65 4.99 -10.82 -2.12
N LEU A 66 4.98 -9.52 -2.36
CA LEU A 66 4.49 -8.47 -1.48
C LEU A 66 3.60 -7.51 -2.27
N THR A 67 2.55 -7.03 -1.63
CA THR A 67 1.77 -5.88 -2.10
C THR A 67 1.90 -4.75 -1.11
N TYR A 68 2.21 -3.53 -1.60
CA TYR A 68 2.35 -2.37 -0.73
C TYR A 68 1.51 -1.19 -1.22
N LYS A 69 1.13 -0.34 -0.26
CA LYS A 69 0.63 1.02 -0.51
C LYS A 69 1.47 1.99 0.28
N ILE A 70 1.84 3.09 -0.34
CA ILE A 70 2.65 4.12 0.31
C ILE A 70 2.27 5.49 -0.20
N ARG A 71 2.33 6.46 0.70
CA ARG A 71 2.31 7.89 0.43
C ARG A 71 3.31 8.56 1.33
N THR A 72 4.30 9.25 0.76
CA THR A 72 5.31 10.03 1.47
C THR A 72 5.01 11.51 1.38
N SER A 73 5.56 12.29 2.30
CA SER A 73 5.40 13.75 2.30
C SER A 73 6.01 14.38 1.05
N THR A 74 5.34 15.42 0.54
CA THR A 74 5.84 16.23 -0.58
C THR A 74 7.09 16.99 -0.16
N GLY A 75 8.08 17.00 -1.02
CA GLY A 75 9.33 17.78 -0.85
C GLY A 75 10.44 17.06 -0.08
N SER A 76 10.17 16.41 1.06
CA SER A 76 11.22 15.79 1.89
C SER A 76 10.84 14.40 2.43
N GLY A 77 9.68 13.86 2.06
CA GLY A 77 9.25 12.55 2.52
C GLY A 77 10.18 11.43 2.05
N THR A 78 10.29 10.41 2.87
CA THR A 78 11.02 9.17 2.55
C THR A 78 10.20 7.98 2.99
N GLY A 79 10.53 6.81 2.45
CA GLY A 79 9.94 5.56 2.88
C GLY A 79 10.86 4.39 2.56
N SER A 80 10.60 3.27 3.21
CA SER A 80 11.36 2.05 2.96
C SER A 80 10.53 0.79 3.21
N ILE A 81 10.87 -0.29 2.52
CA ILE A 81 10.52 -1.65 2.91
C ILE A 81 11.83 -2.33 3.30
N THR A 82 11.81 -3.01 4.45
CA THR A 82 12.95 -3.78 4.96
C THR A 82 12.54 -5.20 5.28
N ALA A 83 13.52 -6.13 5.30
CA ALA A 83 13.35 -7.52 5.72
C ALA A 83 14.34 -7.84 6.83
N GLN A 84 13.90 -8.59 7.85
CA GLN A 84 14.76 -9.11 8.93
C GLN A 84 14.40 -10.55 9.22
N VAL A 85 15.41 -11.40 9.31
CA VAL A 85 15.25 -12.79 9.76
C VAL A 85 15.16 -12.79 11.29
N GLN A 86 14.15 -13.43 11.86
CA GLN A 86 13.91 -13.39 13.32
C GLN A 86 14.89 -14.24 14.13
N ALA A 87 15.32 -15.36 13.56
CA ALA A 87 16.29 -16.26 14.17
C ALA A 87 17.03 -17.03 13.07
N ASP A 88 18.24 -17.54 13.37
CA ASP A 88 18.97 -18.38 12.44
C ASP A 88 18.29 -19.75 12.27
N PHE A 89 18.66 -20.49 11.24
CA PHE A 89 18.23 -21.87 11.04
C PHE A 89 18.63 -22.75 12.22
N ALA A 90 17.93 -23.86 12.37
CA ALA A 90 18.25 -24.84 13.38
C ALA A 90 19.70 -25.40 13.22
N ALA A 91 20.30 -25.80 14.29
CA ALA A 91 21.67 -26.33 14.32
C ALA A 91 21.89 -27.45 13.28
N ASN A 92 23.05 -27.45 12.68
CA ASN A 92 23.50 -28.34 11.57
C ASN A 92 22.82 -28.01 10.20
N GLY A 93 21.99 -26.98 10.13
CA GLY A 93 21.43 -26.45 8.91
C GLY A 93 22.30 -25.38 8.27
N PRO A 94 21.74 -24.66 7.26
CA PRO A 94 22.34 -23.43 6.73
C PRO A 94 22.44 -22.37 7.83
N SER A 95 23.22 -21.32 7.61
CA SER A 95 23.34 -20.23 8.59
C SER A 95 23.19 -18.87 7.96
N VAL A 96 22.25 -18.09 8.46
CA VAL A 96 22.09 -16.68 8.11
C VAL A 96 23.32 -15.88 8.55
N ALA A 97 23.84 -16.16 9.74
CA ALA A 97 25.04 -15.52 10.26
C ALA A 97 26.28 -15.78 9.41
N SER A 98 26.37 -16.92 8.73
CA SER A 98 27.45 -17.25 7.79
C SER A 98 27.22 -16.67 6.37
N GLY A 99 26.14 -15.94 6.15
CA GLY A 99 25.81 -15.35 4.85
C GLY A 99 25.34 -16.38 3.81
N ASP A 100 24.76 -17.50 4.26
CA ASP A 100 24.23 -18.52 3.35
C ASP A 100 22.91 -18.10 2.71
N LEU A 101 22.16 -17.21 3.34
CA LEU A 101 20.88 -16.70 2.84
C LEU A 101 21.05 -15.29 2.29
N THR A 102 20.82 -15.14 0.99
CA THR A 102 20.84 -13.83 0.30
C THR A 102 19.54 -13.62 -0.44
N TYR A 103 19.26 -12.40 -0.90
CA TYR A 103 18.12 -12.10 -1.76
C TYR A 103 18.38 -10.92 -2.68
N THR A 104 17.63 -10.88 -3.78
CA THR A 104 17.49 -9.75 -4.68
C THR A 104 16.05 -9.26 -4.65
N CYS A 105 15.82 -8.01 -5.07
CA CYS A 105 14.50 -7.38 -5.01
C CYS A 105 14.00 -6.98 -6.39
N THR A 106 12.70 -7.03 -6.56
CA THR A 106 11.98 -6.35 -7.64
C THR A 106 10.89 -5.51 -7.02
N VAL A 107 10.75 -4.26 -7.46
CA VAL A 107 9.80 -3.30 -6.90
C VAL A 107 9.20 -2.48 -8.03
N SER A 108 7.88 -2.38 -8.08
CA SER A 108 7.19 -1.50 -9.03
C SER A 108 7.33 -0.03 -8.61
N SER A 109 7.26 0.89 -9.59
CA SER A 109 7.16 2.34 -9.30
C SER A 109 6.00 2.60 -8.31
N PRO A 110 6.14 3.53 -7.34
CA PRO A 110 7.20 4.52 -7.20
C PRO A 110 8.45 4.06 -6.44
N GLY A 111 8.57 2.79 -6.06
CA GLY A 111 9.71 2.28 -5.31
C GLY A 111 10.93 2.00 -6.17
N SER A 112 12.10 2.07 -5.54
CA SER A 112 13.38 1.61 -6.08
C SER A 112 13.81 0.33 -5.37
N ALA A 113 14.10 -0.72 -6.16
CA ALA A 113 14.49 -2.03 -5.64
C ALA A 113 15.89 -2.01 -5.02
N CYS A 114 16.11 -2.87 -4.02
CA CYS A 114 17.43 -3.12 -3.47
C CYS A 114 18.36 -3.78 -4.51
N SER A 115 19.67 -3.59 -4.34
CA SER A 115 20.66 -4.51 -4.90
C SER A 115 20.64 -5.83 -4.11
N GLN A 116 21.46 -6.82 -4.51
CA GLN A 116 21.60 -8.05 -3.74
C GLN A 116 21.95 -7.76 -2.27
N GLN A 117 21.24 -8.40 -1.36
CA GLN A 117 21.41 -8.27 0.08
C GLN A 117 21.79 -9.62 0.69
N THR A 118 22.57 -9.58 1.76
CA THR A 118 22.72 -10.73 2.68
C THR A 118 21.69 -10.58 3.79
N ALA A 119 20.89 -11.60 4.00
CA ALA A 119 19.90 -11.61 5.09
C ALA A 119 20.60 -11.51 6.45
N SER A 120 19.95 -10.91 7.43
CA SER A 120 20.52 -10.71 8.75
C SER A 120 19.48 -10.96 9.84
N THR A 121 19.96 -11.54 10.94
CA THR A 121 19.18 -11.71 12.17
C THR A 121 19.33 -10.52 13.11
N SER A 122 20.41 -9.75 12.99
CA SER A 122 20.73 -8.65 13.90
C SER A 122 20.23 -7.29 13.41
N ALA A 123 20.00 -7.12 12.12
CA ALA A 123 19.58 -5.85 11.53
C ALA A 123 18.59 -6.08 10.37
N ALA A 124 17.67 -5.15 10.21
CA ALA A 124 16.82 -5.09 9.03
C ALA A 124 17.64 -4.71 7.80
N THR A 125 17.43 -5.41 6.68
CA THR A 125 18.13 -5.20 5.42
C THR A 125 17.16 -4.62 4.37
N PRO A 126 17.61 -3.76 3.43
CA PRO A 126 16.74 -3.07 2.48
C PRO A 126 16.04 -4.03 1.51
N VAL A 127 14.76 -3.73 1.21
CA VAL A 127 14.00 -4.33 0.10
C VAL A 127 13.64 -3.26 -0.93
N ALA A 128 13.14 -2.12 -0.46
CA ALA A 128 12.77 -0.99 -1.30
C ALA A 128 13.05 0.33 -0.60
N THR A 129 13.26 1.38 -1.40
CA THR A 129 13.32 2.76 -0.94
C THR A 129 12.33 3.62 -1.74
N PHE A 130 11.79 4.66 -1.09
CA PHE A 130 10.86 5.61 -1.68
C PHE A 130 11.34 7.03 -1.40
N GLY A 131 11.22 7.88 -2.41
CA GLY A 131 11.56 9.30 -2.30
C GLY A 131 10.39 10.14 -1.83
N ALA A 132 10.60 11.46 -1.87
CA ALA A 132 9.55 12.44 -1.62
C ALA A 132 8.43 12.32 -2.66
N ASP A 133 7.20 12.63 -2.24
CA ASP A 133 6.00 12.58 -3.09
C ASP A 133 5.74 11.21 -3.75
N ALA A 134 6.27 10.13 -3.17
CA ALA A 134 5.97 8.80 -3.63
C ALA A 134 4.54 8.42 -3.24
N HIS A 135 3.75 7.97 -4.20
CA HIS A 135 2.39 7.50 -3.96
C HIS A 135 2.04 6.31 -4.85
N SER A 136 1.42 5.33 -4.23
CA SER A 136 1.02 4.08 -4.85
C SER A 136 -0.27 4.24 -5.66
N ALA A 137 -0.52 3.29 -6.57
CA ALA A 137 -1.85 3.07 -7.14
C ALA A 137 -2.86 2.70 -6.04
N ASP A 138 -4.13 2.98 -6.25
CA ASP A 138 -5.21 2.66 -5.31
C ASP A 138 -5.30 1.15 -5.01
N THR A 139 -5.06 0.32 -6.00
CA THR A 139 -4.98 -1.15 -5.85
C THR A 139 -3.73 -1.64 -5.12
N GLY A 140 -2.74 -0.76 -4.89
CA GLY A 140 -1.42 -1.12 -4.41
C GLY A 140 -0.42 -1.42 -5.53
N ASN A 141 0.83 -1.55 -5.17
CA ASN A 141 1.95 -1.86 -6.06
C ASN A 141 2.66 -3.13 -5.60
N SER A 142 3.26 -3.84 -6.53
CA SER A 142 3.95 -5.10 -6.24
C SER A 142 5.42 -4.89 -5.88
N ALA A 143 5.90 -5.72 -4.97
CA ALA A 143 7.31 -5.95 -4.70
C ALA A 143 7.57 -7.44 -4.54
N SER A 144 8.80 -7.88 -4.71
CA SER A 144 9.18 -9.25 -4.39
C SER A 144 10.63 -9.34 -3.93
N THR A 145 10.91 -10.38 -3.13
CA THR A 145 12.26 -10.79 -2.77
C THR A 145 12.50 -12.19 -3.31
N THR A 146 13.53 -12.35 -4.13
CA THR A 146 13.97 -13.65 -4.62
C THR A 146 15.15 -14.10 -3.78
N TRP A 147 14.89 -15.09 -2.94
CA TRP A 147 15.83 -15.71 -2.01
C TRP A 147 16.76 -16.66 -2.72
N THR A 148 18.01 -16.69 -2.28
CA THR A 148 19.01 -17.71 -2.65
C THR A 148 19.66 -18.23 -1.39
N LEU A 149 19.59 -19.56 -1.20
CA LEU A 149 20.21 -20.25 -0.09
C LEU A 149 21.33 -21.13 -0.61
N LYS A 150 22.55 -20.95 -0.12
CA LYS A 150 23.71 -21.75 -0.51
C LYS A 150 23.54 -23.20 -0.11
N ASN A 151 23.71 -24.11 -1.06
CA ASN A 151 23.67 -25.55 -0.85
C ASN A 151 25.08 -26.09 -0.60
N ARG A 152 25.45 -26.21 0.67
CA ARG A 152 26.80 -26.67 1.09
C ARG A 152 26.80 -28.13 1.48
N PRO A 153 27.83 -28.90 1.09
CA PRO A 153 27.92 -30.33 1.41
C PRO A 153 27.95 -30.66 2.92
N GLN A 154 28.38 -29.73 3.75
CA GLN A 154 28.43 -29.90 5.21
C GLN A 154 27.08 -29.78 5.91
N ILE A 155 26.05 -29.24 5.22
CA ILE A 155 24.70 -29.10 5.78
C ILE A 155 24.11 -30.52 5.89
N LYS A 156 23.60 -30.86 7.06
CA LYS A 156 22.94 -32.15 7.25
C LYS A 156 21.59 -32.19 6.54
N THR A 157 21.21 -33.39 6.10
CA THR A 157 19.86 -33.57 5.52
C THR A 157 18.79 -33.27 6.57
N GLY A 158 17.75 -32.55 6.18
CA GLY A 158 16.66 -32.13 7.06
C GLY A 158 15.76 -31.07 6.43
N THR A 159 14.73 -30.70 7.16
CA THR A 159 13.90 -29.56 6.85
C THR A 159 14.28 -28.37 7.73
N TYR A 160 14.60 -27.25 7.12
CA TYR A 160 15.03 -26.05 7.81
C TYR A 160 14.12 -24.89 7.44
N SER A 161 13.78 -24.07 8.40
CA SER A 161 12.93 -22.88 8.17
C SER A 161 13.38 -21.72 9.03
N VAL A 162 13.15 -20.51 8.53
CA VAL A 162 13.30 -19.24 9.26
C VAL A 162 12.09 -18.37 9.02
N THR A 163 11.79 -17.50 9.97
CA THR A 163 10.75 -16.48 9.82
C THR A 163 11.39 -15.17 9.40
N VAL A 164 10.86 -14.55 8.36
CA VAL A 164 11.26 -13.23 7.89
C VAL A 164 10.14 -12.24 8.19
N THR A 165 10.47 -11.13 8.85
CA THR A 165 9.56 -10.01 9.05
C THR A 165 9.86 -8.92 8.05
N TYR A 166 8.84 -8.50 7.31
CA TYR A 166 8.88 -7.34 6.44
C TYR A 166 8.24 -6.14 7.14
N THR A 167 8.90 -4.99 7.05
CA THR A 167 8.41 -3.73 7.63
C THR A 167 8.40 -2.65 6.57
N ILE A 168 7.32 -1.86 6.51
CA ILE A 168 7.23 -0.66 5.67
C ILE A 168 7.15 0.58 6.55
N SER A 169 7.75 1.68 6.12
CA SER A 169 7.66 2.99 6.75
C SER A 169 7.51 4.10 5.72
N ALA A 170 6.86 5.20 6.12
CA ALA A 170 6.71 6.44 5.34
C ALA A 170 6.79 7.65 6.26
N THR A 171 7.42 8.73 5.79
CA THR A 171 7.51 10.03 6.47
C THR A 171 7.11 11.18 5.58
#